data_b0bc272fbf5d77b9d7a5ba98eb79fe14
#
_entry.id   b0bc272fbf5d77b9d7a5ba98eb79fe14
#
_cell.length_a   1.000
_cell.length_b   1.000
_cell.length_c   1.000
_cell.angle_alpha   90.00
_cell.angle_beta   90.00
_cell.angle_gamma   90.00
#
_symmetry.space_group_name_H-M   'P 1'
#
loop_
_entity.id
_entity.type
_entity.pdbx_description
1 polymer ?
#
loop_
_entity_poly.entity_id
_entity_poly.type
_entity_poly.pdbx_seq_one_letter_code
_entity_poly.pdbx_strand_id
1 'polypeptide(L)'
;MTTTLHYASGSPYAWRVWLALEHKGVPYELKTLSFDAGDLKTPAFLALNPRHRVPVLVDDGFALYESAAIVEYVEDRWPDAPRLFSADLHERAVQRRLIREADQYVVEPLERLVTAVLFTKPEERRPETIARACGELREELAFWERATAGGYLAGPVSAADYTLYPELALVQRMASRNPGVIPADLAGPNVAAWMQRMATLPIVQRTWPPHWR
;
A
#
# COMPACT_ATOMS: atom_id res chain seq x y z
N MET A 1 -21.75 -15.42 -6.68
CA MET A 1 -20.35 -15.24 -6.27
C MET A 1 -20.24 -13.88 -5.61
N THR A 2 -19.84 -13.85 -4.35
CA THR A 2 -19.75 -12.62 -3.56
C THR A 2 -18.31 -12.45 -3.08
N THR A 3 -17.63 -11.45 -3.62
CA THR A 3 -16.27 -11.07 -3.18
C THR A 3 -16.38 -9.85 -2.29
N THR A 4 -15.86 -9.93 -1.07
CA THR A 4 -15.88 -8.82 -0.09
C THR A 4 -14.46 -8.48 0.33
N LEU A 5 -14.07 -7.21 0.20
CA LEU A 5 -12.82 -6.68 0.74
C LEU A 5 -13.08 -5.99 2.08
N HIS A 6 -12.56 -6.55 3.15
CA HIS A 6 -12.49 -5.89 4.45
C HIS A 6 -11.30 -4.93 4.46
N TYR A 7 -11.58 -3.66 4.58
CA TYR A 7 -10.67 -2.54 4.39
C TYR A 7 -10.76 -1.58 5.57
N ALA A 8 -9.64 -0.99 5.96
CA ALA A 8 -9.64 0.16 6.85
C ALA A 8 -8.97 1.34 6.16
N SER A 9 -9.65 2.50 6.17
CA SER A 9 -9.19 3.70 5.46
C SER A 9 -7.82 4.15 5.94
N GLY A 10 -6.89 4.38 5.00
CA GLY A 10 -5.51 4.78 5.28
C GLY A 10 -4.52 3.63 5.49
N SER A 11 -4.96 2.37 5.49
CA SER A 11 -4.04 1.24 5.45
C SER A 11 -3.44 1.09 4.05
N PRO A 12 -2.11 1.22 3.86
CA PRO A 12 -1.50 1.03 2.55
C PRO A 12 -1.66 -0.40 2.05
N TYR A 13 -1.60 -1.39 2.95
CA TYR A 13 -1.80 -2.80 2.63
C TYR A 13 -3.22 -3.11 2.12
N ALA A 14 -4.24 -2.48 2.72
CA ALA A 14 -5.60 -2.65 2.26
C ALA A 14 -5.86 -1.90 0.95
N TRP A 15 -5.23 -0.73 0.78
CA TRP A 15 -5.35 0.07 -0.44
C TRP A 15 -4.71 -0.63 -1.65
N ARG A 16 -3.58 -1.32 -1.48
CA ARG A 16 -2.97 -2.13 -2.55
C ARG A 16 -3.94 -3.19 -3.09
N VAL A 17 -4.69 -3.88 -2.22
CA VAL A 17 -5.69 -4.87 -2.64
C VAL A 17 -6.89 -4.21 -3.31
N TRP A 18 -7.32 -3.06 -2.81
CA TRP A 18 -8.40 -2.30 -3.44
C TRP A 18 -8.03 -1.86 -4.85
N LEU A 19 -6.81 -1.35 -5.05
CA LEU A 19 -6.27 -1.03 -6.38
C LEU A 19 -6.23 -2.26 -7.29
N ALA A 20 -5.85 -3.42 -6.78
CA ALA A 20 -5.81 -4.65 -7.56
C ALA A 20 -7.21 -5.09 -8.04
N LEU A 21 -8.23 -5.05 -7.18
CA LEU A 21 -9.61 -5.36 -7.53
C LEU A 21 -10.19 -4.39 -8.56
N GLU A 22 -9.94 -3.09 -8.39
CA GLU A 22 -10.32 -2.05 -9.35
C GLU A 22 -9.62 -2.24 -10.71
N HIS A 23 -8.35 -2.62 -10.70
CA HIS A 23 -7.61 -2.90 -11.94
C HIS A 23 -8.20 -4.09 -12.70
N LYS A 24 -8.57 -5.13 -11.99
CA LYS A 24 -9.26 -6.29 -12.57
C LYS A 24 -10.66 -5.94 -13.08
N GLY A 25 -11.29 -4.88 -12.60
CA GLY A 25 -12.65 -4.51 -12.98
C GLY A 25 -13.70 -5.54 -12.57
N VAL A 26 -13.43 -6.32 -11.53
CA VAL A 26 -14.33 -7.36 -11.03
C VAL A 26 -15.30 -6.81 -9.99
N PRO A 27 -16.52 -7.36 -9.86
CA PRO A 27 -17.46 -6.92 -8.84
C PRO A 27 -17.00 -7.36 -7.44
N TYR A 28 -17.05 -6.46 -6.48
CA TYR A 28 -16.76 -6.72 -5.07
C TYR A 28 -17.55 -5.78 -4.17
N GLU A 29 -17.73 -6.18 -2.92
CA GLU A 29 -18.22 -5.33 -1.84
C GLU A 29 -17.04 -4.78 -1.02
N LEU A 30 -17.03 -3.47 -0.74
CA LEU A 30 -16.04 -2.85 0.13
C LEU A 30 -16.64 -2.70 1.53
N LYS A 31 -16.17 -3.51 2.48
CA LYS A 31 -16.54 -3.42 3.89
C LYS A 31 -15.53 -2.59 4.66
N THR A 32 -15.88 -1.35 4.93
CA THR A 32 -15.02 -0.43 5.69
C THR A 32 -15.09 -0.75 7.18
N LEU A 33 -13.91 -0.89 7.80
CA LEU A 33 -13.72 -1.13 9.23
C LEU A 33 -13.02 0.07 9.86
N SER A 34 -13.29 0.30 11.14
CA SER A 34 -12.66 1.35 11.92
C SER A 34 -11.60 0.78 12.86
N PHE A 35 -10.41 1.38 12.86
CA PHE A 35 -9.38 1.10 13.86
C PHE A 35 -9.83 1.54 15.25
N ASP A 36 -10.44 2.73 15.33
CA ASP A 36 -10.81 3.37 16.62
C ASP A 36 -12.03 2.71 17.28
N ALA A 37 -12.98 2.19 16.47
CA ALA A 37 -14.15 1.46 16.99
C ALA A 37 -13.81 0.04 17.46
N GLY A 38 -12.58 -0.44 17.21
CA GLY A 38 -12.17 -1.78 17.61
C GLY A 38 -12.72 -2.90 16.74
N ASP A 39 -13.20 -2.60 15.53
CA ASP A 39 -13.80 -3.57 14.61
C ASP A 39 -12.89 -4.77 14.33
N LEU A 40 -11.56 -4.53 14.28
CA LEU A 40 -10.55 -5.56 14.02
C LEU A 40 -10.38 -6.56 15.19
N LYS A 41 -10.95 -6.27 16.35
CA LYS A 41 -10.86 -7.10 17.55
C LYS A 41 -12.17 -7.84 17.85
N THR A 42 -13.19 -7.68 17.01
CA THR A 42 -14.45 -8.40 17.17
C THR A 42 -14.27 -9.89 16.90
N PRO A 43 -15.00 -10.79 17.61
CA PRO A 43 -14.92 -12.23 17.35
C PRO A 43 -15.17 -12.60 15.88
N ALA A 44 -16.08 -11.89 15.22
CA ALA A 44 -16.40 -12.12 13.81
C ALA A 44 -15.21 -11.80 12.90
N PHE A 45 -14.48 -10.69 13.14
CA PHE A 45 -13.29 -10.36 12.34
C PHE A 45 -12.11 -11.27 12.68
N LEU A 46 -11.94 -11.65 13.94
CA LEU A 46 -10.90 -12.58 14.38
C LEU A 46 -11.02 -13.97 13.75
N ALA A 47 -12.24 -14.40 13.48
CA ALA A 47 -12.49 -15.65 12.74
C ALA A 47 -12.00 -15.58 11.29
N LEU A 48 -11.95 -14.39 10.69
CA LEU A 48 -11.42 -14.16 9.34
C LEU A 48 -9.89 -13.96 9.34
N ASN A 49 -9.37 -13.20 10.32
CA ASN A 49 -7.94 -12.94 10.46
C ASN A 49 -7.52 -12.87 11.93
N PRO A 50 -6.87 -13.94 12.45
CA PRO A 50 -6.43 -13.99 13.85
C PRO A 50 -5.32 -12.99 14.18
N ARG A 51 -4.73 -12.32 13.16
CA ARG A 51 -3.70 -11.28 13.33
C ARG A 51 -4.26 -9.88 13.56
N HIS A 52 -5.60 -9.70 13.58
CA HIS A 52 -6.29 -8.41 13.79
C HIS A 52 -5.88 -7.31 12.78
N ARG A 53 -5.57 -7.67 11.55
CA ARG A 53 -5.08 -6.74 10.52
C ARG A 53 -5.95 -6.77 9.27
N VAL A 54 -6.03 -5.63 8.60
CA VAL A 54 -6.57 -5.52 7.24
C VAL A 54 -5.42 -5.49 6.24
N PRO A 55 -5.66 -5.91 4.98
CA PRO A 55 -6.91 -6.38 4.42
C PRO A 55 -7.25 -7.83 4.75
N VAL A 56 -8.54 -8.17 4.59
CA VAL A 56 -9.00 -9.54 4.40
C VAL A 56 -9.90 -9.57 3.18
N LEU A 57 -9.66 -10.50 2.26
CA LEU A 57 -10.55 -10.80 1.15
C LEU A 57 -11.38 -12.03 1.52
N VAL A 58 -12.69 -11.95 1.31
CA VAL A 58 -13.58 -13.12 1.41
C VAL A 58 -14.20 -13.35 0.02
N ASP A 59 -13.93 -14.49 -0.59
CA ASP A 59 -14.47 -14.89 -1.90
C ASP A 59 -15.29 -16.17 -1.76
N ASP A 60 -16.60 -16.09 -1.93
CA ASP A 60 -17.53 -17.21 -1.75
C ASP A 60 -17.30 -18.03 -0.44
N GLY A 61 -17.00 -17.34 0.65
CA GLY A 61 -16.73 -17.94 1.96
C GLY A 61 -15.28 -18.33 2.22
N PHE A 62 -14.40 -18.30 1.22
CA PHE A 62 -12.96 -18.45 1.41
C PHE A 62 -12.36 -17.14 1.90
N ALA A 63 -11.81 -17.13 3.12
CA ALA A 63 -11.14 -15.96 3.70
C ALA A 63 -9.62 -16.04 3.51
N LEU A 64 -9.04 -14.97 2.96
CA LEU A 64 -7.61 -14.82 2.76
C LEU A 64 -7.12 -13.51 3.33
N TYR A 65 -6.03 -13.52 4.08
CA TYR A 65 -5.30 -12.36 4.55
C TYR A 65 -3.85 -12.40 4.05
N GLU A 66 -3.01 -11.42 4.36
CA GLU A 66 -1.74 -11.05 3.73
C GLU A 66 -1.95 -10.43 2.35
N SER A 67 -1.81 -9.12 2.29
CA SER A 67 -2.18 -8.33 1.11
C SER A 67 -1.43 -8.72 -0.17
N ALA A 68 -0.15 -9.14 -0.09
CA ALA A 68 0.58 -9.64 -1.25
C ALA A 68 0.01 -10.97 -1.76
N ALA A 69 -0.35 -11.90 -0.85
CA ALA A 69 -0.99 -13.16 -1.21
C ALA A 69 -2.39 -12.92 -1.81
N ILE A 70 -3.14 -11.95 -1.28
CA ILE A 70 -4.45 -11.58 -1.84
C ILE A 70 -4.29 -11.05 -3.27
N VAL A 71 -3.29 -10.22 -3.56
CA VAL A 71 -3.05 -9.70 -4.92
C VAL A 71 -2.70 -10.83 -5.89
N GLU A 72 -1.90 -11.79 -5.49
CA GLU A 72 -1.61 -12.98 -6.30
C GLU A 72 -2.87 -13.84 -6.52
N TYR A 73 -3.66 -14.07 -5.47
CA TYR A 73 -4.95 -14.76 -5.60
C TYR A 73 -5.90 -14.04 -6.56
N VAL A 74 -6.01 -12.73 -6.49
CA VAL A 74 -6.84 -11.91 -7.39
C VAL A 74 -6.37 -12.03 -8.84
N GLU A 75 -5.05 -12.12 -9.09
CA GLU A 75 -4.52 -12.39 -10.43
C GLU A 75 -4.97 -13.74 -10.97
N ASP A 76 -4.83 -14.79 -10.16
CA ASP A 76 -5.13 -16.16 -10.57
C ASP A 76 -6.64 -16.43 -10.66
N ARG A 77 -7.44 -15.80 -9.79
CA ARG A 77 -8.89 -15.98 -9.70
C ARG A 77 -9.63 -15.44 -10.91
N TRP A 78 -9.11 -14.38 -11.52
CA TRP A 78 -9.71 -13.76 -12.72
C TRP A 78 -8.68 -13.66 -13.86
N PRO A 79 -8.32 -14.78 -14.49
CA PRO A 79 -7.23 -14.83 -15.48
C PRO A 79 -7.58 -14.09 -16.78
N ASP A 80 -8.86 -13.94 -17.10
CA ASP A 80 -9.36 -13.26 -18.30
C ASP A 80 -9.50 -11.73 -18.13
N ALA A 81 -9.38 -11.23 -16.89
CA ALA A 81 -9.41 -9.82 -16.58
C ALA A 81 -8.02 -9.17 -16.83
N PRO A 82 -7.91 -7.82 -16.87
CA PRO A 82 -6.64 -7.14 -17.03
C PRO A 82 -5.58 -7.64 -16.04
N ARG A 83 -4.37 -7.90 -16.53
CA ARG A 83 -3.30 -8.53 -15.74
C ARG A 83 -2.71 -7.55 -14.72
N LEU A 84 -2.53 -8.04 -13.49
CA LEU A 84 -1.77 -7.34 -12.44
C LEU A 84 -0.26 -7.55 -12.57
N PHE A 85 0.14 -8.62 -13.26
CA PHE A 85 1.53 -8.97 -13.54
C PHE A 85 1.77 -9.15 -15.05
N SER A 86 2.97 -8.85 -15.49
CA SER A 86 3.35 -9.04 -16.91
C SER A 86 3.18 -10.49 -17.37
N ALA A 87 2.83 -10.64 -18.65
CA ALA A 87 2.87 -11.93 -19.32
C ALA A 87 4.30 -12.44 -19.51
N ASP A 88 5.26 -11.52 -19.69
CA ASP A 88 6.68 -11.85 -19.76
C ASP A 88 7.19 -12.38 -18.44
N LEU A 89 7.89 -13.52 -18.48
CA LEU A 89 8.36 -14.20 -17.27
C LEU A 89 9.40 -13.37 -16.49
N HIS A 90 10.31 -12.70 -17.20
CA HIS A 90 11.38 -11.94 -16.58
C HIS A 90 10.82 -10.64 -15.94
N GLU A 91 9.97 -9.91 -16.67
CA GLU A 91 9.29 -8.73 -16.10
C GLU A 91 8.46 -9.11 -14.89
N ARG A 92 7.67 -10.18 -14.97
CA ARG A 92 6.87 -10.68 -13.86
C ARG A 92 7.71 -11.05 -12.64
N ALA A 93 8.88 -11.68 -12.85
CA ALA A 93 9.81 -12.00 -11.78
C ALA A 93 10.36 -10.72 -11.12
N VAL A 94 10.70 -9.70 -11.91
CA VAL A 94 11.14 -8.39 -11.42
C VAL A 94 10.01 -7.69 -10.64
N GLN A 95 8.77 -7.70 -11.14
CA GLN A 95 7.62 -7.14 -10.43
C GLN A 95 7.42 -7.80 -9.07
N ARG A 96 7.50 -9.14 -8.98
CA ARG A 96 7.42 -9.88 -7.71
C ARG A 96 8.58 -9.55 -6.76
N ARG A 97 9.80 -9.39 -7.29
CA ARG A 97 10.94 -8.95 -6.49
C ARG A 97 10.70 -7.57 -5.91
N LEU A 98 10.26 -6.60 -6.71
CA LEU A 98 9.98 -5.23 -6.27
C LEU A 98 8.89 -5.20 -5.17
N ILE A 99 7.85 -6.03 -5.28
CA ILE A 99 6.84 -6.18 -4.21
C ILE A 99 7.51 -6.63 -2.90
N ARG A 100 8.41 -7.62 -2.96
CA ARG A 100 9.11 -8.11 -1.77
C ARG A 100 10.07 -7.08 -1.20
N GLU A 101 10.76 -6.33 -2.05
CA GLU A 101 11.64 -5.24 -1.62
C GLU A 101 10.85 -4.13 -0.92
N ALA A 102 9.69 -3.72 -1.47
CA ALA A 102 8.81 -2.76 -0.82
C ALA A 102 8.34 -3.28 0.56
N ASP A 103 7.76 -4.48 0.61
CA ASP A 103 7.25 -5.09 1.86
C ASP A 103 8.35 -5.32 2.92
N GLN A 104 9.62 -5.44 2.53
CA GLN A 104 10.71 -5.73 3.44
C GLN A 104 11.53 -4.49 3.81
N TYR A 105 11.91 -3.69 2.82
CA TYR A 105 12.89 -2.63 3.02
C TYR A 105 12.26 -1.23 3.15
N VAL A 106 11.20 -0.95 2.40
CA VAL A 106 10.49 0.34 2.53
C VAL A 106 9.60 0.35 3.76
N VAL A 107 8.93 -0.78 4.04
CA VAL A 107 8.00 -0.88 5.17
C VAL A 107 8.70 -0.73 6.52
N GLU A 108 9.91 -1.23 6.69
CA GLU A 108 10.59 -1.19 8.00
C GLU A 108 10.81 0.25 8.51
N PRO A 109 11.46 1.17 7.76
CA PRO A 109 11.57 2.57 8.17
C PRO A 109 10.22 3.29 8.17
N LEU A 110 9.29 2.93 7.28
CA LEU A 110 7.94 3.48 7.26
C LEU A 110 7.18 3.17 8.56
N GLU A 111 7.18 1.94 9.05
CA GLU A 111 6.49 1.55 10.29
C GLU A 111 7.09 2.28 11.51
N ARG A 112 8.41 2.49 11.54
CA ARG A 112 9.04 3.33 12.57
C ARG A 112 8.53 4.77 12.50
N LEU A 113 8.43 5.33 11.31
CA LEU A 113 7.93 6.68 11.10
C LEU A 113 6.43 6.80 11.46
N VAL A 114 5.61 5.83 11.06
CA VAL A 114 4.19 5.73 11.42
C VAL A 114 4.02 5.68 12.93
N THR A 115 4.78 4.86 13.62
CA THR A 115 4.74 4.75 15.08
C THR A 115 5.11 6.09 15.74
N ALA A 116 6.20 6.71 15.28
CA ALA A 116 6.71 7.95 15.86
C ALA A 116 5.80 9.17 15.59
N VAL A 117 5.02 9.17 14.49
CA VAL A 117 4.23 10.33 14.09
C VAL A 117 2.71 10.13 14.32
N LEU A 118 2.16 8.94 14.02
CA LEU A 118 0.72 8.70 14.13
C LEU A 118 0.31 8.09 15.48
N PHE A 119 1.15 7.23 16.06
CA PHE A 119 0.82 6.53 17.30
C PHE A 119 1.52 7.12 18.54
N THR A 120 2.28 8.20 18.37
CA THR A 120 2.93 8.95 19.46
C THR A 120 2.33 10.35 19.51
N LYS A 121 1.90 10.77 20.71
CA LYS A 121 1.37 12.12 20.91
C LYS A 121 2.41 13.18 20.54
N PRO A 122 2.00 14.34 20.00
CA PRO A 122 2.95 15.38 19.55
C PRO A 122 4.00 15.76 20.59
N GLU A 123 3.61 15.88 21.87
CA GLU A 123 4.47 16.24 22.99
C GLU A 123 5.44 15.12 23.43
N GLU A 124 5.17 13.88 23.02
CA GLU A 124 5.99 12.71 23.35
C GLU A 124 6.93 12.31 22.18
N ARG A 125 6.78 12.97 21.01
CA ARG A 125 7.57 12.67 19.82
C ARG A 125 9.04 13.02 20.06
N ARG A 126 9.92 12.12 19.63
CA ARG A 126 11.37 12.30 19.68
C ARG A 126 11.89 12.67 18.30
N PRO A 127 12.37 13.93 18.10
CA PRO A 127 12.87 14.39 16.80
C PRO A 127 13.97 13.50 16.21
N GLU A 128 14.87 12.98 17.05
CA GLU A 128 15.96 12.09 16.64
C GLU A 128 15.44 10.75 16.09
N THR A 129 14.35 10.21 16.66
CA THR A 129 13.73 8.96 16.17
C THR A 129 13.10 9.18 14.79
N ILE A 130 12.41 10.30 14.61
CA ILE A 130 11.81 10.68 13.33
C ILE A 130 12.89 10.94 12.28
N ALA A 131 13.91 11.72 12.63
CA ALA A 131 15.03 12.03 11.73
C ALA A 131 15.76 10.76 11.26
N ARG A 132 15.97 9.81 12.16
CA ARG A 132 16.55 8.50 11.84
C ARG A 132 15.67 7.72 10.87
N ALA A 133 14.38 7.58 11.15
CA ALA A 133 13.45 6.86 10.27
C ALA A 133 13.36 7.53 8.88
N CYS A 134 13.37 8.87 8.82
CA CYS A 134 13.43 9.62 7.56
C CYS A 134 14.74 9.39 6.81
N GLY A 135 15.88 9.31 7.52
CA GLY A 135 17.18 9.01 6.93
C GLY A 135 17.21 7.62 6.30
N GLU A 136 16.79 6.60 7.05
CA GLU A 136 16.69 5.22 6.58
C GLU A 136 15.75 5.09 5.38
N LEU A 137 14.59 5.76 5.41
CA LEU A 137 13.66 5.77 4.28
C LEU A 137 14.25 6.47 3.05
N ARG A 138 14.99 7.58 3.22
CA ARG A 138 15.66 8.27 2.12
C ARG A 138 16.74 7.40 1.48
N GLU A 139 17.53 6.68 2.28
CA GLU A 139 18.54 5.75 1.80
C GLU A 139 17.92 4.62 0.99
N GLU A 140 16.82 4.05 1.48
CA GLU A 140 16.07 3.03 0.75
C GLU A 140 15.50 3.57 -0.55
N LEU A 141 14.84 4.73 -0.55
CA LEU A 141 14.26 5.33 -1.74
C LEU A 141 15.29 5.66 -2.83
N ALA A 142 16.57 5.83 -2.48
CA ALA A 142 17.64 6.01 -3.47
C ALA A 142 17.80 4.78 -4.40
N PHE A 143 17.52 3.57 -3.91
CA PHE A 143 17.51 2.36 -4.76
C PHE A 143 16.34 2.37 -5.75
N TRP A 144 15.22 2.99 -5.39
CA TRP A 144 14.01 3.07 -6.22
C TRP A 144 14.10 4.11 -7.34
N GLU A 145 15.04 5.05 -7.28
CA GLU A 145 15.24 6.07 -8.31
C GLU A 145 15.45 5.47 -9.70
N ARG A 146 16.21 4.36 -9.78
CA ARG A 146 16.44 3.66 -11.07
C ARG A 146 15.19 2.92 -11.53
N ALA A 147 14.45 2.29 -10.61
CA ALA A 147 13.27 1.51 -10.94
C ALA A 147 12.10 2.39 -11.45
N THR A 148 12.03 3.65 -10.99
CA THR A 148 10.96 4.60 -11.34
C THR A 148 11.28 5.52 -12.52
N ALA A 149 12.53 5.51 -13.02
CA ALA A 149 12.99 6.40 -14.10
C ALA A 149 12.27 6.19 -15.45
N GLY A 150 11.83 4.96 -15.73
CA GLY A 150 11.27 4.56 -17.04
C GLY A 150 9.75 4.66 -17.16
N GLY A 151 9.05 5.13 -16.16
CA GLY A 151 7.56 5.17 -16.16
C GLY A 151 6.95 4.49 -14.98
N TYR A 152 6.44 3.27 -15.11
CA TYR A 152 5.98 2.43 -14.02
C TYR A 152 7.04 1.37 -13.66
N LEU A 153 6.83 0.67 -12.55
CA LEU A 153 7.77 -0.33 -12.05
C LEU A 153 7.76 -1.58 -12.94
N ALA A 154 8.87 -1.82 -13.63
CA ALA A 154 9.08 -2.99 -14.49
C ALA A 154 7.98 -3.18 -15.57
N GLY A 155 7.81 -2.20 -16.46
CA GLY A 155 6.87 -2.26 -17.59
C GLY A 155 5.62 -1.43 -17.41
N PRO A 156 4.44 -1.89 -17.86
CA PRO A 156 3.16 -1.25 -17.59
C PRO A 156 2.81 -1.22 -16.10
N VAL A 157 1.87 -0.34 -15.70
CA VAL A 157 1.39 -0.30 -14.31
C VAL A 157 0.96 -1.69 -13.84
N SER A 158 1.41 -2.08 -12.66
CA SER A 158 1.32 -3.45 -12.15
C SER A 158 1.09 -3.52 -10.64
N ALA A 159 0.99 -4.73 -10.13
CA ALA A 159 0.92 -4.99 -8.69
C ALA A 159 2.12 -4.40 -7.91
N ALA A 160 3.30 -4.24 -8.54
CA ALA A 160 4.45 -3.60 -7.90
C ALA A 160 4.17 -2.11 -7.63
N ASP A 161 3.59 -1.40 -8.60
CA ASP A 161 3.19 0.00 -8.44
C ASP A 161 2.11 0.14 -7.36
N TYR A 162 1.13 -0.76 -7.34
CA TYR A 162 0.06 -0.77 -6.34
C TYR A 162 0.54 -1.15 -4.95
N THR A 163 1.73 -1.72 -4.82
CA THR A 163 2.38 -1.99 -3.53
C THR A 163 3.08 -0.75 -3.01
N LEU A 164 4.02 -0.20 -3.76
CA LEU A 164 4.86 0.92 -3.32
C LEU A 164 4.05 2.23 -3.17
N TYR A 165 3.12 2.49 -4.09
CA TYR A 165 2.41 3.78 -4.12
C TYR A 165 1.64 4.10 -2.84
N PRO A 166 0.80 3.20 -2.28
CA PRO A 166 0.08 3.45 -1.04
C PRO A 166 1.00 3.72 0.17
N GLU A 167 2.16 3.08 0.22
CA GLU A 167 3.15 3.27 1.28
C GLU A 167 3.73 4.69 1.24
N LEU A 168 4.17 5.14 0.06
CA LEU A 168 4.72 6.48 -0.09
C LEU A 168 3.64 7.57 -0.02
N ALA A 169 2.42 7.29 -0.46
CA ALA A 169 1.29 8.20 -0.29
C ALA A 169 0.96 8.42 1.19
N LEU A 170 1.10 7.39 2.04
CA LEU A 170 0.98 7.54 3.49
C LEU A 170 2.08 8.46 4.05
N VAL A 171 3.32 8.33 3.59
CA VAL A 171 4.42 9.24 3.99
C VAL A 171 4.08 10.69 3.61
N GLN A 172 3.64 10.93 2.38
CA GLN A 172 3.23 12.27 1.93
C GLN A 172 2.06 12.82 2.76
N ARG A 173 1.10 11.96 3.10
CA ARG A 173 -0.02 12.34 3.97
C ARG A 173 0.45 12.72 5.37
N MET A 174 1.34 11.94 5.96
CA MET A 174 1.93 12.27 7.27
C MET A 174 2.69 13.60 7.24
N ALA A 175 3.50 13.83 6.20
CA ALA A 175 4.25 15.08 6.02
C ALA A 175 3.30 16.29 5.89
N SER A 176 2.24 16.17 5.09
CA SER A 176 1.26 17.27 4.90
C SER A 176 0.49 17.62 6.16
N ARG A 177 0.24 16.63 7.05
CA ARG A 177 -0.46 16.82 8.32
C ARG A 177 0.44 17.26 9.47
N ASN A 178 1.75 17.11 9.31
CA ASN A 178 2.74 17.46 10.32
C ASN A 178 3.87 18.31 9.69
N PRO A 179 3.57 19.56 9.28
CA PRO A 179 4.54 20.43 8.65
C PRO A 179 5.81 20.61 9.52
N GLY A 180 6.98 20.46 8.89
CA GLY A 180 8.27 20.59 9.58
C GLY A 180 8.71 19.35 10.39
N VAL A 181 7.87 18.30 10.49
CA VAL A 181 8.21 17.05 11.20
C VAL A 181 8.84 16.04 10.24
N ILE A 182 8.30 15.91 9.04
CA ILE A 182 8.82 15.02 8.00
C ILE A 182 9.32 15.89 6.84
N PRO A 183 10.57 15.71 6.38
CA PRO A 183 11.08 16.44 5.22
C PRO A 183 10.27 16.17 3.96
N ALA A 184 10.01 17.20 3.16
CA ALA A 184 9.27 17.07 1.91
C ALA A 184 10.08 16.40 0.79
N ASP A 185 11.40 16.36 0.93
CA ASP A 185 12.40 15.90 -0.05
C ASP A 185 12.94 14.49 0.27
N LEU A 186 12.12 13.63 0.87
CA LEU A 186 12.53 12.24 1.15
C LEU A 186 12.74 11.42 -0.13
N ALA A 187 11.93 11.66 -1.15
CA ALA A 187 12.02 10.99 -2.43
C ALA A 187 12.87 11.81 -3.41
N GLY A 188 13.72 11.15 -4.18
CA GLY A 188 14.43 11.76 -5.28
C GLY A 188 13.51 12.07 -6.48
N PRO A 189 14.04 12.68 -7.55
CA PRO A 189 13.22 13.22 -8.63
C PRO A 189 12.44 12.16 -9.43
N ASN A 190 12.98 10.96 -9.64
CA ASN A 190 12.29 9.91 -10.40
C ASN A 190 11.15 9.30 -9.58
N VAL A 191 11.38 9.00 -8.30
CA VAL A 191 10.33 8.54 -7.38
C VAL A 191 9.24 9.60 -7.26
N ALA A 192 9.60 10.88 -7.12
CA ALA A 192 8.63 11.97 -7.05
C ALA A 192 7.78 12.08 -8.33
N ALA A 193 8.41 12.00 -9.51
CA ALA A 193 7.71 12.03 -10.80
C ALA A 193 6.81 10.79 -10.99
N TRP A 194 7.26 9.60 -10.55
CA TRP A 194 6.45 8.38 -10.57
C TRP A 194 5.24 8.52 -9.63
N MET A 195 5.42 9.05 -8.42
CA MET A 195 4.31 9.32 -7.49
C MET A 195 3.26 10.25 -8.10
N GLN A 196 3.69 11.32 -8.78
CA GLN A 196 2.77 12.22 -9.49
C GLN A 196 2.01 11.50 -10.60
N ARG A 197 2.69 10.66 -11.39
CA ARG A 197 2.07 9.85 -12.45
C ARG A 197 1.04 8.88 -11.88
N MET A 198 1.37 8.19 -10.80
CA MET A 198 0.43 7.30 -10.11
C MET A 198 -0.81 8.06 -9.62
N ALA A 199 -0.64 9.24 -9.04
CA ALA A 199 -1.73 10.07 -8.53
C ALA A 199 -2.73 10.49 -9.62
N THR A 200 -2.31 10.57 -10.89
CA THR A 200 -3.21 10.92 -12.01
C THR A 200 -4.05 9.75 -12.52
N LEU A 201 -3.73 8.52 -12.13
CA LEU A 201 -4.50 7.35 -12.57
C LEU A 201 -5.94 7.41 -12.05
N PRO A 202 -6.95 7.24 -12.93
CA PRO A 202 -8.36 7.24 -12.51
C PRO A 202 -8.66 6.24 -11.40
N ILE A 203 -7.99 5.08 -11.41
CA ILE A 203 -8.13 4.05 -10.40
C ILE A 203 -7.63 4.51 -9.03
N VAL A 204 -6.51 5.23 -8.98
CA VAL A 204 -5.97 5.80 -7.74
C VAL A 204 -6.90 6.88 -7.20
N GLN A 205 -7.44 7.74 -8.08
CA GLN A 205 -8.37 8.80 -7.67
C GLN A 205 -9.68 8.23 -7.11
N ARG A 206 -10.23 7.16 -7.70
CA ARG A 206 -11.45 6.50 -7.21
C ARG A 206 -11.24 5.82 -5.87
N THR A 207 -10.08 5.18 -5.67
CA THR A 207 -9.74 4.46 -4.44
C THR A 207 -9.05 5.32 -3.38
N TRP A 208 -8.93 6.63 -3.61
CA TRP A 208 -8.30 7.54 -2.63
C TRP A 208 -8.96 7.40 -1.26
N PRO A 209 -8.18 7.20 -0.18
CA PRO A 209 -8.74 6.98 1.15
C PRO A 209 -9.72 8.09 1.54
N PRO A 210 -10.99 7.78 1.88
CA PRO A 210 -12.03 8.80 2.09
C PRO A 210 -11.67 9.86 3.12
N HIS A 211 -11.01 9.48 4.22
CA HIS A 211 -10.63 10.41 5.29
C HIS A 211 -9.36 11.23 4.98
N TRP A 212 -8.75 11.03 3.80
CA TRP A 212 -7.63 11.83 3.32
C TRP A 212 -8.06 13.02 2.45
N ARG A 213 -9.34 13.04 2.06
CA ARG A 213 -9.96 14.13 1.30
C ARG A 213 -10.15 15.38 2.14
#